data_61b75a01c148c9039f60d869b94c32ec
#
_entry.id   61b75a01c148c9039f60d869b94c32ec
#
_cell.length_a   1.000
_cell.length_b   1.000
_cell.length_c   1.000
_cell.angle_alpha   90.00
_cell.angle_beta   90.00
_cell.angle_gamma   90.00
#
_symmetry.space_group_name_H-M   'P 1'
#
loop_
_entity.id
_entity.type
_entity.pdbx_description
1 polymer ?
#
loop_
_entity_poly.entity_id
_entity_poly.type
_entity_poly.pdbx_seq_one_letter_code
_entity_poly.pdbx_strand_id
1 'polypeptide(L)'
;MPAVIASNPNAYALERARKAGIPTYVVARKSYPSSKAMTVALVEQLQALHIDLVVLAGFMVILTSEMVQAFPNAILNVHPALIPSFAGPGCYGLHVHEKALEYGVKLSGATVHFVSEECDGGPIVSQKAVEVLPDDTPEILQRRIMENCEWKLLPQAVSLFCQGRLKVEGRTVRILD
;
A
#
# COMPACT_ATOMS: atom_id res chain seq x y z
N MET A 1 12.25 -1.64 11.50
CA MET A 1 11.88 -2.20 10.18
C MET A 1 12.95 -3.19 9.79
N PRO A 2 12.64 -4.51 9.72
CA PRO A 2 13.63 -5.58 9.48
C PRO A 2 14.15 -5.63 8.05
N ALA A 3 13.33 -5.27 7.06
CA ALA A 3 13.72 -5.35 5.66
C ALA A 3 12.92 -4.40 4.75
N VAL A 4 13.50 -4.07 3.60
CA VAL A 4 12.80 -3.48 2.45
C VAL A 4 12.96 -4.42 1.26
N ILE A 5 11.83 -4.79 0.65
CA ILE A 5 11.78 -5.68 -0.50
C ILE A 5 11.22 -4.89 -1.68
N ALA A 6 11.88 -4.95 -2.83
CA ALA A 6 11.39 -4.31 -4.05
C ALA A 6 11.21 -5.35 -5.17
N SER A 7 10.24 -5.10 -6.05
CA SER A 7 10.02 -5.90 -7.27
C SER A 7 10.93 -5.48 -8.44
N ASN A 8 11.67 -4.38 -8.27
CA ASN A 8 12.59 -3.84 -9.26
C ASN A 8 13.95 -3.54 -8.58
N PRO A 9 15.08 -4.04 -9.12
CA PRO A 9 16.41 -3.79 -8.55
C PRO A 9 16.82 -2.31 -8.55
N ASN A 10 16.21 -1.50 -9.42
CA ASN A 10 16.48 -0.07 -9.53
C ASN A 10 15.50 0.79 -8.71
N ALA A 11 14.69 0.20 -7.85
CA ALA A 11 13.75 0.94 -7.02
C ALA A 11 14.50 1.86 -6.04
N TYR A 12 14.17 3.15 -6.04
CA TYR A 12 14.78 4.15 -5.14
C TYR A 12 14.59 3.81 -3.65
N ALA A 13 13.54 3.05 -3.33
CA ALA A 13 13.32 2.54 -1.97
C ALA A 13 14.50 1.71 -1.44
N LEU A 14 15.17 0.93 -2.30
CA LEU A 14 16.36 0.14 -1.93
C LEU A 14 17.55 1.05 -1.55
N GLU A 15 17.75 2.14 -2.29
CA GLU A 15 18.80 3.12 -1.97
C GLU A 15 18.54 3.79 -0.62
N ARG A 16 17.30 4.23 -0.38
CA ARG A 16 16.89 4.82 0.90
C ARG A 16 17.09 3.85 2.07
N ALA A 17 16.70 2.59 1.88
CA ALA A 17 16.87 1.56 2.91
C ALA A 17 18.35 1.31 3.24
N ARG A 18 19.21 1.20 2.22
CA ARG A 18 20.67 1.03 2.42
C ARG A 18 21.28 2.21 3.18
N LYS A 19 20.89 3.45 2.83
CA LYS A 19 21.33 4.66 3.56
C LYS A 19 20.90 4.65 5.03
N ALA A 20 19.78 3.99 5.33
CA ALA A 20 19.25 3.84 6.70
C ALA A 20 19.76 2.57 7.41
N GLY A 21 20.67 1.81 6.82
CA GLY A 21 21.20 0.57 7.39
C GLY A 21 20.19 -0.58 7.44
N ILE A 22 19.14 -0.53 6.60
CA ILE A 22 18.08 -1.53 6.57
C ILE A 22 18.39 -2.57 5.50
N PRO A 23 18.33 -3.89 5.82
CA PRO A 23 18.49 -4.96 4.86
C PRO A 23 17.56 -4.82 3.64
N THR A 24 18.09 -5.08 2.44
CA THR A 24 17.34 -4.93 1.20
C THR A 24 17.34 -6.23 0.40
N TYR A 25 16.18 -6.56 -0.19
CA TYR A 25 16.00 -7.72 -1.05
C TYR A 25 15.29 -7.32 -2.34
N VAL A 26 15.47 -8.14 -3.39
CA VAL A 26 14.80 -7.96 -4.67
C VAL A 26 14.05 -9.23 -5.01
N VAL A 27 12.73 -9.13 -5.18
CA VAL A 27 11.85 -10.22 -5.62
C VAL A 27 11.19 -9.78 -6.93
N ALA A 28 11.94 -9.92 -8.03
CA ALA A 28 11.49 -9.45 -9.34
C ALA A 28 10.54 -10.47 -9.99
N ARG A 29 9.37 -9.99 -10.45
CA ARG A 29 8.36 -10.85 -11.10
C ARG A 29 8.93 -11.68 -12.26
N LYS A 30 9.86 -11.11 -13.04
CA LYS A 30 10.49 -11.77 -14.20
C LYS A 30 11.38 -12.97 -13.82
N SER A 31 11.79 -13.07 -12.56
CA SER A 31 12.62 -14.18 -12.07
C SER A 31 11.80 -15.43 -11.70
N TYR A 32 10.48 -15.38 -11.82
CA TYR A 32 9.57 -16.45 -11.43
C TYR A 32 8.65 -16.84 -12.59
N PRO A 33 8.27 -18.13 -12.71
CA PRO A 33 7.41 -18.62 -13.80
C PRO A 33 5.98 -18.05 -13.74
N SER A 34 5.50 -17.67 -12.54
CA SER A 34 4.16 -17.12 -12.34
C SER A 34 4.11 -16.14 -11.20
N SER A 35 3.05 -15.32 -11.11
CA SER A 35 2.80 -14.45 -9.95
C SER A 35 2.64 -15.26 -8.66
N LYS A 36 2.02 -16.43 -8.73
CA LYS A 36 1.89 -17.36 -7.61
C LYS A 36 3.26 -17.80 -7.09
N ALA A 37 4.15 -18.28 -7.98
CA ALA A 37 5.49 -18.71 -7.60
C ALA A 37 6.31 -17.58 -6.95
N MET A 38 6.18 -16.35 -7.48
CA MET A 38 6.80 -15.18 -6.88
C MET A 38 6.20 -14.87 -5.50
N THR A 39 4.87 -14.91 -5.36
CA THR A 39 4.21 -14.65 -4.07
C THR A 39 4.61 -15.66 -3.01
N VAL A 40 4.68 -16.94 -3.36
CA VAL A 40 5.14 -18.01 -2.43
C VAL A 40 6.57 -17.74 -1.97
N ALA A 41 7.49 -17.45 -2.89
CA ALA A 41 8.87 -17.12 -2.54
C ALA A 41 8.97 -15.86 -1.65
N LEU A 42 8.11 -14.86 -1.89
CA LEU A 42 8.04 -13.67 -1.05
C LEU A 42 7.53 -14.02 0.36
N VAL A 43 6.51 -14.86 0.48
CA VAL A 43 5.98 -15.33 1.77
C VAL A 43 7.06 -16.08 2.55
N GLU A 44 7.77 -17.02 1.91
CA GLU A 44 8.87 -17.78 2.54
C GLU A 44 9.97 -16.83 3.06
N GLN A 45 10.34 -15.83 2.27
CA GLN A 45 11.33 -14.82 2.67
C GLN A 45 10.85 -14.01 3.87
N LEU A 46 9.60 -13.55 3.88
CA LEU A 46 9.02 -12.78 4.98
C LEU A 46 8.93 -13.61 6.26
N GLN A 47 8.54 -14.88 6.17
CA GLN A 47 8.48 -15.80 7.29
C GLN A 47 9.87 -16.10 7.86
N ALA A 48 10.86 -16.32 7.01
CA ALA A 48 12.26 -16.51 7.44
C ALA A 48 12.84 -15.28 8.14
N LEU A 49 12.34 -14.09 7.83
CA LEU A 49 12.69 -12.83 8.49
C LEU A 49 11.82 -12.53 9.74
N HIS A 50 10.93 -13.44 10.11
CA HIS A 50 9.99 -13.27 11.25
C HIS A 50 9.20 -11.97 11.18
N ILE A 51 8.61 -11.68 10.01
CA ILE A 51 7.82 -10.47 9.78
C ILE A 51 6.41 -10.63 10.34
N ASP A 52 5.97 -9.70 11.18
CA ASP A 52 4.61 -9.64 11.73
C ASP A 52 3.67 -8.72 10.91
N LEU A 53 4.22 -7.73 10.23
CA LEU A 53 3.47 -6.77 9.42
C LEU A 53 4.15 -6.54 8.08
N VAL A 54 3.39 -6.66 7.02
CA VAL A 54 3.79 -6.27 5.66
C VAL A 54 3.17 -4.92 5.32
N VAL A 55 3.97 -4.00 4.79
CA VAL A 55 3.50 -2.69 4.34
C VAL A 55 3.76 -2.56 2.85
N LEU A 56 2.70 -2.38 2.08
CA LEU A 56 2.76 -2.09 0.66
C LEU A 56 2.73 -0.58 0.44
N ALA A 57 3.76 -0.07 -0.23
CA ALA A 57 3.87 1.34 -0.59
C ALA A 57 4.39 1.43 -2.03
N GLY A 58 3.51 1.64 -2.99
CA GLY A 58 3.87 1.64 -4.41
C GLY A 58 4.36 0.28 -4.92
N PHE A 59 3.94 -0.83 -4.33
CA PHE A 59 4.26 -2.17 -4.80
C PHE A 59 3.29 -2.57 -5.90
N MET A 60 3.73 -2.46 -7.15
CA MET A 60 2.88 -2.54 -8.35
C MET A 60 2.60 -3.98 -8.83
N VAL A 61 3.13 -4.99 -8.15
CA VAL A 61 2.88 -6.38 -8.51
C VAL A 61 1.69 -6.90 -7.73
N ILE A 62 0.73 -7.50 -8.45
CA ILE A 62 -0.43 -8.15 -7.83
C ILE A 62 0.05 -9.40 -7.09
N LEU A 63 -0.13 -9.40 -5.78
CA LEU A 63 0.09 -10.54 -4.91
C LEU A 63 -1.11 -11.47 -4.98
N THR A 64 -0.87 -12.77 -4.92
CA THR A 64 -1.93 -13.78 -4.97
C THR A 64 -2.44 -14.11 -3.56
N SER A 65 -3.53 -14.89 -3.47
CA SER A 65 -4.20 -15.23 -2.21
C SER A 65 -3.28 -15.84 -1.15
N GLU A 66 -2.18 -16.48 -1.57
CA GLU A 66 -1.19 -17.06 -0.66
C GLU A 66 -0.58 -16.01 0.29
N MET A 67 -0.43 -14.76 -0.19
CA MET A 67 0.08 -13.68 0.65
C MET A 67 -0.92 -13.28 1.74
N VAL A 68 -2.18 -13.13 1.38
CA VAL A 68 -3.26 -12.78 2.32
C VAL A 68 -3.48 -13.89 3.34
N GLN A 69 -3.39 -15.16 2.91
CA GLN A 69 -3.52 -16.33 3.78
C GLN A 69 -2.35 -16.46 4.76
N ALA A 70 -1.13 -16.11 4.33
CA ALA A 70 0.06 -16.15 5.19
C ALA A 70 0.10 -15.02 6.22
N PHE A 71 -0.50 -13.86 5.92
CA PHE A 71 -0.50 -12.67 6.76
C PHE A 71 -1.92 -12.11 6.95
N PRO A 72 -2.85 -12.87 7.59
CA PRO A 72 -4.24 -12.44 7.75
C PRO A 72 -4.33 -11.20 8.64
N ASN A 73 -4.97 -10.14 8.12
CA ASN A 73 -5.05 -8.82 8.77
C ASN A 73 -3.68 -8.25 9.21
N ALA A 74 -2.63 -8.58 8.47
CA ALA A 74 -1.26 -8.14 8.76
C ALA A 74 -0.55 -7.60 7.50
N ILE A 75 -1.32 -7.14 6.51
CA ILE A 75 -0.80 -6.46 5.33
C ILE A 75 -1.52 -5.12 5.22
N LEU A 76 -0.81 -4.03 5.33
CA LEU A 76 -1.32 -2.67 5.10
C LEU A 76 -0.91 -2.17 3.70
N ASN A 77 -1.84 -1.51 3.02
CA ASN A 77 -1.58 -0.79 1.79
C ASN A 77 -2.05 0.66 1.91
N VAL A 78 -1.35 1.57 1.24
CA VAL A 78 -1.82 2.93 1.01
C VAL A 78 -2.21 3.09 -0.45
N HIS A 79 -3.46 3.49 -0.68
CA HIS A 79 -4.02 3.75 -2.01
C HIS A 79 -4.30 5.25 -2.16
N PRO A 80 -3.88 5.89 -3.28
CA PRO A 80 -3.96 7.35 -3.43
C PRO A 80 -5.34 7.84 -3.90
N ALA A 81 -6.41 7.27 -3.35
CA ALA A 81 -7.79 7.72 -3.54
C ALA A 81 -8.63 7.44 -2.30
N LEU A 82 -9.85 8.00 -2.27
CA LEU A 82 -10.86 7.71 -1.25
C LEU A 82 -11.64 6.46 -1.67
N ILE A 83 -11.18 5.28 -1.30
CA ILE A 83 -11.88 4.01 -1.57
C ILE A 83 -13.34 4.11 -1.10
N PRO A 84 -14.33 3.64 -1.88
CA PRO A 84 -14.23 2.79 -3.08
C PRO A 84 -14.02 3.51 -4.40
N SER A 85 -13.92 4.84 -4.43
CA SER A 85 -13.71 5.60 -5.67
C SER A 85 -12.28 5.42 -6.18
N PHE A 86 -12.15 5.27 -7.51
CA PHE A 86 -10.86 5.17 -8.21
C PHE A 86 -9.93 4.08 -7.63
N ALA A 87 -10.51 2.94 -7.26
CA ALA A 87 -9.85 1.78 -6.69
C ALA A 87 -9.96 0.55 -7.62
N GLY A 88 -9.21 -0.51 -7.32
CA GLY A 88 -9.25 -1.76 -8.05
C GLY A 88 -8.40 -1.80 -9.32
N PRO A 89 -8.62 -2.80 -10.21
CA PRO A 89 -7.78 -3.03 -11.38
C PRO A 89 -7.68 -1.80 -12.29
N GLY A 90 -6.45 -1.43 -12.67
CA GLY A 90 -6.18 -0.26 -13.52
C GLY A 90 -6.18 1.09 -12.81
N CYS A 91 -6.34 1.10 -11.48
CA CYS A 91 -6.23 2.29 -10.64
C CYS A 91 -4.92 2.25 -9.84
N TYR A 92 -3.82 2.65 -10.44
CA TYR A 92 -2.50 2.67 -9.83
C TYR A 92 -1.64 3.82 -10.33
N GLY A 93 -0.67 4.25 -9.53
CA GLY A 93 0.28 5.30 -9.88
C GLY A 93 -0.42 6.59 -10.30
N LEU A 94 0.01 7.19 -11.41
CA LEU A 94 -0.54 8.45 -11.90
C LEU A 94 -1.97 8.31 -12.45
N HIS A 95 -2.35 7.12 -12.94
CA HIS A 95 -3.68 6.86 -13.52
C HIS A 95 -4.84 7.10 -12.56
N VAL A 96 -4.61 6.95 -11.25
CA VAL A 96 -5.63 7.26 -10.25
C VAL A 96 -6.00 8.74 -10.28
N HIS A 97 -4.99 9.61 -10.39
CA HIS A 97 -5.16 11.06 -10.41
C HIS A 97 -5.72 11.55 -11.75
N GLU A 98 -5.27 10.95 -12.85
CA GLU A 98 -5.82 11.19 -14.19
C GLU A 98 -7.33 10.93 -14.20
N LYS A 99 -7.77 9.76 -13.74
CA LYS A 99 -9.18 9.39 -13.65
C LYS A 99 -9.99 10.32 -12.73
N ALA A 100 -9.41 10.72 -11.60
CA ALA A 100 -10.08 11.64 -10.67
C ALA A 100 -10.31 13.02 -11.30
N LEU A 101 -9.31 13.55 -11.99
CA LEU A 101 -9.40 14.82 -12.71
C LEU A 101 -10.37 14.74 -13.89
N GLU A 102 -10.29 13.67 -14.69
CA GLU A 102 -11.20 13.43 -15.83
C GLU A 102 -12.66 13.32 -15.38
N TYR A 103 -12.92 12.66 -14.25
CA TYR A 103 -14.25 12.57 -13.68
C TYR A 103 -14.78 13.91 -13.14
N GLY A 104 -13.86 14.84 -12.81
CA GLY A 104 -14.20 16.16 -12.30
C GLY A 104 -14.58 16.21 -10.82
N VAL A 105 -14.08 15.26 -10.00
CA VAL A 105 -14.30 15.27 -8.55
C VAL A 105 -13.72 16.53 -7.90
N LYS A 106 -14.33 16.97 -6.80
CA LYS A 106 -13.87 18.14 -6.04
C LYS A 106 -13.02 17.75 -4.83
N LEU A 107 -13.09 16.48 -4.43
CA LEU A 107 -12.30 15.90 -3.36
C LEU A 107 -11.62 14.62 -3.86
N SER A 108 -10.36 14.46 -3.51
CA SER A 108 -9.59 13.23 -3.62
C SER A 108 -8.87 12.98 -2.28
N GLY A 109 -7.93 12.05 -2.21
CA GLY A 109 -7.22 11.80 -0.95
C GLY A 109 -6.48 10.48 -0.97
N ALA A 110 -6.25 9.93 0.22
CA ALA A 110 -5.65 8.61 0.37
C ALA A 110 -6.41 7.75 1.38
N THR A 111 -6.30 6.44 1.18
CA THR A 111 -6.85 5.42 2.06
C THR A 111 -5.74 4.47 2.49
N VAL A 112 -5.63 4.22 3.80
CA VAL A 112 -4.87 3.08 4.33
C VAL A 112 -5.87 2.00 4.70
N HIS A 113 -5.64 0.80 4.18
CA HIS A 113 -6.52 -0.35 4.38
C HIS A 113 -5.71 -1.64 4.58
N PHE A 114 -6.32 -2.63 5.20
CA PHE A 114 -5.79 -3.98 5.16
C PHE A 114 -5.99 -4.58 3.76
N VAL A 115 -5.02 -5.34 3.30
CA VAL A 115 -5.11 -6.03 2.01
C VAL A 115 -5.97 -7.27 2.16
N SER A 116 -6.86 -7.48 1.20
CA SER A 116 -7.70 -8.67 1.03
C SER A 116 -7.44 -9.31 -0.34
N GLU A 117 -8.15 -10.39 -0.64
CA GLU A 117 -8.09 -11.02 -1.98
C GLU A 117 -8.69 -10.12 -3.07
N GLU A 118 -9.60 -9.21 -2.69
CA GLU A 118 -10.14 -8.18 -3.58
C GLU A 118 -9.16 -7.01 -3.65
N CYS A 119 -8.80 -6.59 -4.87
CA CYS A 119 -7.90 -5.47 -5.09
C CYS A 119 -8.50 -4.18 -4.50
N ASP A 120 -7.76 -3.54 -3.59
CA ASP A 120 -8.17 -2.36 -2.82
C ASP A 120 -9.51 -2.53 -2.05
N GLY A 121 -9.97 -3.77 -1.86
CA GLY A 121 -11.29 -4.10 -1.28
C GLY A 121 -11.27 -4.41 0.21
N GLY A 122 -10.14 -4.39 0.88
CA GLY A 122 -10.03 -4.76 2.30
C GLY A 122 -10.51 -3.71 3.30
N PRO A 123 -10.58 -4.06 4.60
CA PRO A 123 -11.04 -3.17 5.66
C PRO A 123 -10.22 -1.89 5.77
N ILE A 124 -10.90 -0.75 5.80
CA ILE A 124 -10.27 0.58 5.84
C ILE A 124 -9.85 0.92 7.27
N VAL A 125 -8.57 1.29 7.43
CA VAL A 125 -8.02 1.76 8.71
C VAL A 125 -8.24 3.26 8.86
N SER A 126 -7.90 4.04 7.83
CA SER A 126 -8.04 5.49 7.86
C SER A 126 -8.10 6.09 6.45
N GLN A 127 -8.74 7.23 6.35
CA GLN A 127 -8.83 8.02 5.12
C GLN A 127 -8.61 9.49 5.42
N LYS A 128 -8.04 10.20 4.45
CA LYS A 128 -7.91 11.66 4.51
C LYS A 128 -8.14 12.26 3.13
N ALA A 129 -9.00 13.29 3.09
CA ALA A 129 -9.32 14.01 1.88
C ALA A 129 -8.43 15.24 1.68
N VAL A 130 -8.27 15.63 0.41
CA VAL A 130 -7.76 16.91 -0.05
C VAL A 130 -8.68 17.46 -1.13
N GLU A 131 -8.68 18.78 -1.30
CA GLU A 131 -9.38 19.45 -2.41
C GLU A 131 -8.65 19.19 -3.74
N VAL A 132 -9.43 19.04 -4.80
CA VAL A 132 -8.98 19.08 -6.19
C VAL A 132 -9.19 20.50 -6.71
N LEU A 133 -8.09 21.16 -7.09
CA LEU A 133 -8.10 22.53 -7.55
C LEU A 133 -8.30 22.60 -9.09
N PRO A 134 -8.85 23.72 -9.60
CA PRO A 134 -9.17 23.84 -11.03
C PRO A 134 -7.98 23.61 -11.98
N ASP A 135 -6.77 24.00 -11.55
CA ASP A 135 -5.56 23.94 -12.37
C ASP A 135 -4.66 22.74 -12.01
N ASP A 136 -5.19 21.75 -11.29
CA ASP A 136 -4.42 20.56 -10.95
C ASP A 136 -4.07 19.73 -12.19
N THR A 137 -2.80 19.39 -12.30
CA THR A 137 -2.36 18.27 -13.14
C THR A 137 -2.32 16.99 -12.30
N PRO A 138 -2.29 15.80 -12.93
CA PRO A 138 -2.15 14.54 -12.20
C PRO A 138 -0.96 14.53 -11.23
N GLU A 139 0.17 15.11 -11.62
CA GLU A 139 1.39 15.17 -10.81
C GLU A 139 1.24 16.13 -9.61
N ILE A 140 0.55 17.27 -9.81
CA ILE A 140 0.29 18.24 -8.72
C ILE A 140 -0.65 17.60 -7.69
N LEU A 141 -1.72 16.97 -8.15
CA LEU A 141 -2.67 16.27 -7.27
C LEU A 141 -1.99 15.11 -6.55
N GLN A 142 -1.20 14.29 -7.25
CA GLN A 142 -0.42 13.20 -6.66
C GLN A 142 0.47 13.72 -5.53
N ARG A 143 1.27 14.75 -5.79
CA ARG A 143 2.17 15.34 -4.77
C ARG A 143 1.38 15.83 -3.56
N ARG A 144 0.27 16.53 -3.77
CA ARG A 144 -0.60 17.02 -2.68
C ARG A 144 -1.12 15.88 -1.83
N ILE A 145 -1.57 14.78 -2.44
CA ILE A 145 -2.06 13.60 -1.73
C ILE A 145 -0.93 12.91 -0.97
N MET A 146 0.23 12.71 -1.59
CA MET A 146 1.40 12.14 -0.92
C MET A 146 1.78 12.91 0.34
N GLU A 147 1.98 14.24 0.22
CA GLU A 147 2.48 15.09 1.31
C GLU A 147 1.43 15.29 2.42
N ASN A 148 0.16 15.44 2.06
CA ASN A 148 -0.90 15.76 3.02
C ASN A 148 -1.62 14.55 3.58
N CYS A 149 -1.61 13.40 2.88
CA CYS A 149 -2.34 12.20 3.27
C CYS A 149 -1.41 11.00 3.48
N GLU A 150 -0.79 10.45 2.42
CA GLU A 150 -0.09 9.17 2.48
C GLU A 150 1.03 9.16 3.52
N TRP A 151 1.91 10.17 3.52
CA TRP A 151 3.05 10.26 4.42
C TRP A 151 2.66 10.48 5.90
N LYS A 152 1.39 10.75 6.16
CA LYS A 152 0.84 10.88 7.52
C LYS A 152 0.06 9.65 7.93
N LEU A 153 -0.84 9.17 7.05
CA LEU A 153 -1.74 8.06 7.36
C LEU A 153 -1.00 6.74 7.50
N LEU A 154 -0.08 6.42 6.57
CA LEU A 154 0.58 5.13 6.58
C LEU A 154 1.46 4.92 7.82
N PRO A 155 2.35 5.84 8.23
CA PRO A 155 3.10 5.69 9.48
C PRO A 155 2.22 5.61 10.72
N GLN A 156 1.11 6.36 10.75
CA GLN A 156 0.13 6.29 11.84
C GLN A 156 -0.52 4.91 11.93
N ALA A 157 -0.98 4.36 10.80
CA ALA A 157 -1.58 3.02 10.77
C ALA A 157 -0.58 1.93 11.19
N VAL A 158 0.67 2.02 10.74
CA VAL A 158 1.76 1.12 11.15
C VAL A 158 1.98 1.20 12.68
N SER A 159 2.02 2.42 13.22
CA SER A 159 2.16 2.62 14.68
C SER A 159 1.01 2.00 15.45
N LEU A 160 -0.22 2.21 15.03
CA LEU A 160 -1.42 1.63 15.66
C LEU A 160 -1.40 0.10 15.59
N PHE A 161 -0.99 -0.48 14.46
CA PHE A 161 -0.84 -1.92 14.33
C PHE A 161 0.20 -2.46 15.32
N CYS A 162 1.39 -1.87 15.38
CA CYS A 162 2.46 -2.29 16.28
C CYS A 162 2.09 -2.16 17.78
N GLN A 163 1.13 -1.29 18.10
CA GLN A 163 0.58 -1.13 19.44
C GLN A 163 -0.57 -2.10 19.75
N GLY A 164 -0.98 -2.96 18.80
CA GLY A 164 -2.12 -3.86 18.93
C GLY A 164 -3.48 -3.14 18.99
N ARG A 165 -3.54 -1.90 18.50
CA ARG A 165 -4.72 -1.03 18.60
C ARG A 165 -5.69 -1.13 17.42
N LEU A 166 -5.40 -1.96 16.42
CA LEU A 166 -6.28 -2.17 15.28
C LEU A 166 -7.04 -3.48 15.43
N LYS A 167 -8.36 -3.43 15.53
CA LYS A 167 -9.24 -4.60 15.56
C LYS A 167 -10.12 -4.64 14.32
N VAL A 168 -9.97 -5.69 13.52
CA VAL A 168 -10.79 -5.91 12.32
C VAL A 168 -12.06 -6.67 12.70
N GLU A 169 -13.22 -6.11 12.39
CA GLU A 169 -14.54 -6.70 12.60
C GLU A 169 -15.33 -6.64 11.27
N GLY A 170 -15.24 -7.72 10.48
CA GLY A 170 -15.79 -7.75 9.13
C GLY A 170 -15.10 -6.72 8.23
N ARG A 171 -15.84 -5.75 7.72
CA ARG A 171 -15.29 -4.65 6.91
C ARG A 171 -14.87 -3.41 7.72
N THR A 172 -15.09 -3.42 9.01
CA THR A 172 -14.80 -2.27 9.87
C THR A 172 -13.51 -2.51 10.63
N VAL A 173 -12.68 -1.48 10.73
CA VAL A 173 -11.52 -1.46 11.63
C VAL A 173 -11.82 -0.52 12.79
N ARG A 174 -11.74 -1.04 14.00
CA ARG A 174 -11.81 -0.23 15.23
C ARG A 174 -10.42 0.10 15.72
N ILE A 175 -10.21 1.36 16.05
CA ILE A 175 -9.02 1.82 16.76
C ILE A 175 -9.33 1.75 18.25
N LEU A 176 -8.57 0.93 18.97
CA LEU A 176 -8.70 0.77 20.41
C LEU A 176 -7.94 1.88 21.15
N ASP A 177 -8.41 2.23 22.34
CA ASP A 177 -7.77 3.25 23.20
C ASP A 177 -6.40 2.81 23.77
#